data_9deb3755ed80a4cb81b634f07ca91f77
#
_entry.id   9deb3755ed80a4cb81b634f07ca91f77
#
_cell.length_a   1.000
_cell.length_b   1.000
_cell.length_c   1.000
_cell.angle_alpha   90.00
_cell.angle_beta   90.00
_cell.angle_gamma   90.00
#
_symmetry.space_group_name_H-M   'P 1'
#
loop_
_entity.id
_entity.type
_entity.pdbx_description
1 polymer ?
#
loop_
_entity_poly.entity_id
_entity_poly.type
_entity_poly.pdbx_seq_one_letter_code
_entity_poly.pdbx_strand_id
1 'polypeptide(L)'
;MEHHANIVPWQQLSKRIGIKLKYLPLTKSGDIDLENSKKYFTDRTKIVSITHMSNVLGTINPIKKIAKMAKSIGAVYIIDGAQSVSHMPVDVQDLECDFLAFSGHKMLGPTGVGVLWGKMDLLNELDPFLSGGEMIEKVTLEASTWNEVPYKFEAGTPNIVGAIALGSAIDFIEELGMVNIFEYEN
;
A
#
# COMPACT_ATOMS: atom_id res chain seq x y z
N MET A 1 -12.86 7.50 6.18
CA MET A 1 -11.85 6.85 7.06
C MET A 1 -10.48 6.73 6.41
N GLU A 2 -10.37 6.93 5.10
CA GLU A 2 -9.07 6.92 4.40
C GLU A 2 -8.19 8.09 4.84
N HIS A 3 -6.89 7.82 4.96
CA HIS A 3 -5.89 8.87 5.12
C HIS A 3 -5.72 9.67 3.82
N HIS A 4 -5.34 10.95 3.92
CA HIS A 4 -5.14 11.83 2.75
C HIS A 4 -4.11 11.25 1.76
N ALA A 5 -3.11 10.50 2.22
CA ALA A 5 -2.14 9.83 1.36
C ALA A 5 -2.78 8.79 0.43
N ASN A 6 -3.92 8.21 0.82
CA ASN A 6 -4.70 7.28 0.00
C ASN A 6 -5.93 7.94 -0.66
N ILE A 7 -6.03 9.27 -0.64
CA ILE A 7 -7.08 10.02 -1.35
C ILE A 7 -6.47 10.93 -2.42
N VAL A 8 -5.52 11.77 -2.03
CA VAL A 8 -5.01 12.85 -2.87
C VAL A 8 -4.35 12.35 -4.16
N PRO A 9 -3.52 11.29 -4.17
CA PRO A 9 -2.93 10.77 -5.41
C PRO A 9 -3.98 10.38 -6.45
N TRP A 10 -5.05 9.74 -6.02
CA TRP A 10 -6.17 9.35 -6.90
C TRP A 10 -6.93 10.56 -7.43
N GLN A 11 -7.12 11.60 -6.63
CA GLN A 11 -7.71 12.86 -7.08
C GLN A 11 -6.83 13.53 -8.14
N GLN A 12 -5.50 13.55 -7.95
CA GLN A 12 -4.56 14.09 -8.94
C GLN A 12 -4.59 13.28 -10.24
N LEU A 13 -4.59 11.96 -10.13
CA LEU A 13 -4.69 11.08 -11.29
C LEU A 13 -6.02 11.30 -12.04
N SER A 14 -7.12 11.44 -11.29
CA SER A 14 -8.43 11.77 -11.88
C SER A 14 -8.41 13.05 -12.69
N LYS A 15 -7.75 14.10 -12.19
CA LYS A 15 -7.59 15.37 -12.92
C LYS A 15 -6.72 15.21 -14.18
N ARG A 16 -5.69 14.35 -14.13
CA ARG A 16 -4.73 14.20 -15.24
C ARG A 16 -5.28 13.38 -16.40
N ILE A 17 -5.95 12.27 -16.10
CA ILE A 17 -6.36 11.28 -17.14
C ILE A 17 -7.86 10.97 -17.13
N GLY A 18 -8.67 11.67 -16.33
CA GLY A 18 -10.13 11.60 -16.38
C GLY A 18 -10.75 10.34 -15.75
N ILE A 19 -10.01 9.57 -14.93
CA ILE A 19 -10.59 8.45 -14.20
C ILE A 19 -11.66 8.94 -13.22
N LYS A 20 -12.67 8.09 -12.97
CA LYS A 20 -13.77 8.40 -12.05
C LYS A 20 -13.50 7.75 -10.70
N LEU A 21 -13.40 8.57 -9.66
CA LEU A 21 -13.31 8.10 -8.29
C LEU A 21 -14.69 7.77 -7.74
N LYS A 22 -14.77 6.68 -7.01
CA LYS A 22 -15.93 6.26 -6.22
C LYS A 22 -15.48 5.95 -4.80
N TYR A 23 -16.27 6.37 -3.83
CA TYR A 23 -16.00 6.11 -2.43
C TYR A 23 -17.02 5.11 -1.92
N LEU A 24 -16.52 4.08 -1.21
CA LEU A 24 -17.39 3.10 -0.58
C LEU A 24 -18.15 3.76 0.58
N PRO A 25 -19.45 3.51 0.71
CA PRO A 25 -20.24 4.07 1.78
C PRO A 25 -19.84 3.46 3.13
N LEU A 26 -20.05 4.24 4.18
CA LEU A 26 -19.86 3.81 5.56
C LEU A 26 -21.20 3.64 6.25
N THR A 27 -21.25 2.72 7.21
CA THR A 27 -22.35 2.61 8.18
C THR A 27 -22.30 3.75 9.20
N LYS A 28 -23.32 3.86 10.04
CA LYS A 28 -23.32 4.84 11.16
C LYS A 28 -22.25 4.54 12.21
N SER A 29 -21.79 3.28 12.31
CA SER A 29 -20.71 2.85 13.20
C SER A 29 -19.32 3.15 12.65
N GLY A 30 -19.19 3.61 11.41
CA GLY A 30 -17.91 3.90 10.78
C GLY A 30 -17.28 2.72 10.06
N ASP A 31 -18.00 1.61 9.90
CA ASP A 31 -17.56 0.44 9.11
C ASP A 31 -17.89 0.63 7.64
N ILE A 32 -17.17 -0.08 6.75
CA ILE A 32 -17.53 -0.12 5.33
C ILE A 32 -18.85 -0.88 5.16
N ASP A 33 -19.84 -0.24 4.56
CA ASP A 33 -21.10 -0.87 4.18
C ASP A 33 -20.89 -1.75 2.94
N LEU A 34 -20.53 -3.01 3.18
CA LEU A 34 -20.23 -3.97 2.12
C LEU A 34 -21.42 -4.22 1.19
N GLU A 35 -22.65 -4.20 1.71
CA GLU A 35 -23.84 -4.46 0.91
C GLU A 35 -24.07 -3.35 -0.11
N ASN A 36 -24.06 -2.11 0.34
CA ASN A 36 -24.20 -0.95 -0.52
C ASN A 36 -22.94 -0.66 -1.36
N SER A 37 -21.80 -1.28 -1.03
CA SER A 37 -20.56 -1.18 -1.79
C SER A 37 -20.57 -2.02 -3.08
N LYS A 38 -21.32 -3.11 -3.15
CA LYS A 38 -21.35 -4.05 -4.29
C LYS A 38 -21.55 -3.37 -5.65
N LYS A 39 -22.37 -2.34 -5.72
CA LYS A 39 -22.66 -1.58 -6.94
C LYS A 39 -21.46 -0.83 -7.54
N TYR A 40 -20.37 -0.67 -6.77
CA TYR A 40 -19.14 -0.03 -7.22
C TYR A 40 -18.12 -1.01 -7.81
N PHE A 41 -18.33 -2.31 -7.61
CA PHE A 41 -17.48 -3.37 -8.16
C PHE A 41 -18.06 -3.84 -9.49
N THR A 42 -17.59 -3.24 -10.56
CA THR A 42 -18.03 -3.50 -11.94
C THR A 42 -16.81 -3.77 -12.84
N ASP A 43 -17.03 -4.24 -14.05
CA ASP A 43 -16.00 -4.41 -15.11
C ASP A 43 -15.21 -3.13 -15.41
N ARG A 44 -15.78 -1.97 -15.10
CA ARG A 44 -15.14 -0.66 -15.25
C ARG A 44 -14.25 -0.28 -14.07
N THR A 45 -14.33 -0.96 -12.94
CA THR A 45 -13.52 -0.72 -11.75
C THR A 45 -12.15 -1.39 -11.96
N LYS A 46 -11.09 -0.60 -12.05
CA LYS A 46 -9.74 -1.08 -12.36
C LYS A 46 -8.84 -1.14 -11.12
N ILE A 47 -9.09 -0.29 -10.15
CA ILE A 47 -8.30 -0.24 -8.91
C ILE A 47 -9.27 -0.12 -7.73
N VAL A 48 -8.98 -0.87 -6.67
CA VAL A 48 -9.59 -0.74 -5.35
C VAL A 48 -8.47 -0.45 -4.36
N SER A 49 -8.50 0.72 -3.73
CA SER A 49 -7.50 1.11 -2.73
C SER A 49 -8.19 1.43 -1.41
N ILE A 50 -7.68 0.84 -0.32
CA ILE A 50 -8.35 0.91 0.98
C ILE A 50 -7.38 0.88 2.13
N THR A 51 -7.66 1.65 3.19
CA THR A 51 -6.89 1.54 4.43
C THR A 51 -7.24 0.25 5.16
N HIS A 52 -6.23 -0.45 5.69
CA HIS A 52 -6.45 -1.66 6.50
C HIS A 52 -7.02 -1.28 7.89
N MET A 53 -6.38 -0.33 8.55
CA MET A 53 -6.82 0.22 9.82
C MET A 53 -6.90 1.75 9.72
N SER A 54 -8.01 2.34 10.14
CA SER A 54 -8.19 3.79 10.10
C SER A 54 -7.39 4.49 11.20
N ASN A 55 -6.59 5.48 10.82
CA ASN A 55 -5.87 6.33 11.78
C ASN A 55 -6.78 7.29 12.58
N VAL A 56 -8.04 7.43 12.19
CA VAL A 56 -9.01 8.33 12.84
C VAL A 56 -9.98 7.56 13.73
N LEU A 57 -10.49 6.44 13.21
CA LEU A 57 -11.56 5.68 13.86
C LEU A 57 -11.05 4.42 14.57
N GLY A 58 -9.83 3.97 14.27
CA GLY A 58 -9.32 2.66 14.72
C GLY A 58 -9.98 1.46 14.05
N THR A 59 -11.01 1.69 13.22
CA THR A 59 -11.74 0.62 12.53
C THR A 59 -10.80 -0.22 11.68
N ILE A 60 -10.81 -1.53 11.89
CA ILE A 60 -10.13 -2.53 11.05
C ILE A 60 -11.09 -2.95 9.95
N ASN A 61 -10.73 -2.66 8.71
CA ASN A 61 -11.57 -2.93 7.56
C ASN A 61 -11.57 -4.42 7.16
N PRO A 62 -12.66 -4.94 6.60
CA PRO A 62 -12.81 -6.35 6.21
C PRO A 62 -12.07 -6.65 4.89
N ILE A 63 -10.73 -6.52 4.90
CA ILE A 63 -9.83 -6.56 3.74
C ILE A 63 -10.07 -7.80 2.87
N LYS A 64 -10.15 -9.01 3.48
CA LYS A 64 -10.36 -10.26 2.74
C LYS A 64 -11.70 -10.32 1.99
N LYS A 65 -12.75 -9.69 2.54
CA LYS A 65 -14.05 -9.63 1.85
C LYS A 65 -13.96 -8.71 0.64
N ILE A 66 -13.26 -7.60 0.78
CA ILE A 66 -13.04 -6.62 -0.30
C ILE A 66 -12.10 -7.21 -1.36
N ALA A 67 -11.04 -7.94 -0.96
CA ALA A 67 -10.16 -8.66 -1.87
C ALA A 67 -10.95 -9.59 -2.82
N LYS A 68 -11.87 -10.40 -2.27
CA LYS A 68 -12.75 -11.28 -3.07
C LYS A 68 -13.60 -10.50 -4.08
N MET A 69 -14.12 -9.34 -3.68
CA MET A 69 -14.90 -8.46 -4.57
C MET A 69 -14.01 -7.86 -5.67
N ALA A 70 -12.82 -7.36 -5.34
CA ALA A 70 -11.88 -6.81 -6.30
C ALA A 70 -11.40 -7.87 -7.32
N LYS A 71 -11.02 -9.06 -6.84
CA LYS A 71 -10.62 -10.19 -7.68
C LYS A 71 -11.72 -10.66 -8.63
N SER A 72 -12.97 -10.68 -8.19
CA SER A 72 -14.08 -11.14 -9.02
C SER A 72 -14.31 -10.31 -10.29
N ILE A 73 -13.75 -9.11 -10.33
CA ILE A 73 -13.85 -8.17 -11.46
C ILE A 73 -12.48 -7.86 -12.10
N GLY A 74 -11.40 -8.52 -11.66
CA GLY A 74 -10.04 -8.31 -12.16
C GLY A 74 -9.46 -6.93 -11.82
N ALA A 75 -9.89 -6.30 -10.72
CA ALA A 75 -9.34 -5.02 -10.27
C ALA A 75 -8.08 -5.22 -9.44
N VAL A 76 -7.08 -4.36 -9.64
CA VAL A 76 -5.88 -4.29 -8.79
C VAL A 76 -6.28 -3.84 -7.38
N TYR A 77 -5.83 -4.57 -6.37
CA TYR A 77 -6.17 -4.32 -4.97
C TYR A 77 -4.99 -3.81 -4.17
N ILE A 78 -5.11 -2.57 -3.67
CA ILE A 78 -4.06 -1.85 -2.95
C ILE A 78 -4.50 -1.64 -1.51
N ILE A 79 -3.62 -1.94 -0.56
CA ILE A 79 -3.85 -1.74 0.87
C ILE A 79 -2.91 -0.66 1.40
N ASP A 80 -3.50 0.35 2.04
CA ASP A 80 -2.77 1.26 2.93
C ASP A 80 -2.64 0.57 4.29
N GLY A 81 -1.46 0.02 4.55
CA GLY A 81 -1.09 -0.69 5.77
C GLY A 81 -0.43 0.21 6.82
N ALA A 82 -0.43 1.54 6.62
CA ALA A 82 0.34 2.47 7.44
C ALA A 82 0.03 2.40 8.95
N GLN A 83 -1.16 2.00 9.34
CA GLN A 83 -1.52 1.76 10.74
C GLN A 83 -1.43 0.28 11.11
N SER A 84 -1.89 -0.62 10.26
CA SER A 84 -2.02 -2.03 10.61
C SER A 84 -0.67 -2.74 10.84
N VAL A 85 0.37 -2.42 10.06
CA VAL A 85 1.67 -3.14 10.16
C VAL A 85 2.39 -2.96 11.49
N SER A 86 2.07 -1.93 12.26
CA SER A 86 2.66 -1.67 13.58
C SER A 86 1.78 -2.13 14.74
N HIS A 87 0.51 -2.43 14.50
CA HIS A 87 -0.47 -2.70 15.57
C HIS A 87 -1.05 -4.12 15.53
N MET A 88 -0.89 -4.85 14.42
CA MET A 88 -1.45 -6.19 14.26
C MET A 88 -0.63 -7.05 13.30
N PRO A 89 -0.70 -8.39 13.41
CA PRO A 89 -0.09 -9.27 12.42
C PRO A 89 -0.65 -9.01 11.01
N VAL A 90 0.25 -8.85 10.04
CA VAL A 90 -0.10 -8.62 8.63
C VAL A 90 0.64 -9.63 7.76
N ASP A 91 -0.10 -10.46 7.05
CA ASP A 91 0.40 -11.38 6.04
C ASP A 91 -0.19 -11.02 4.68
N VAL A 92 0.64 -10.57 3.76
CA VAL A 92 0.22 -10.12 2.42
C VAL A 92 -0.40 -11.24 1.59
N GLN A 93 0.00 -12.51 1.83
CA GLN A 93 -0.59 -13.65 1.15
C GLN A 93 -2.01 -13.92 1.66
N ASP A 94 -2.18 -13.87 2.99
CA ASP A 94 -3.48 -14.05 3.63
C ASP A 94 -4.45 -12.89 3.32
N LEU A 95 -3.95 -11.66 3.17
CA LEU A 95 -4.73 -10.49 2.76
C LEU A 95 -5.12 -10.53 1.27
N GLU A 96 -4.43 -11.35 0.48
CA GLU A 96 -4.67 -11.49 -0.97
C GLU A 96 -4.57 -10.17 -1.75
N CYS A 97 -3.76 -9.21 -1.28
CA CYS A 97 -3.57 -7.93 -1.94
C CYS A 97 -2.58 -8.02 -3.11
N ASP A 98 -2.61 -7.02 -3.96
CA ASP A 98 -1.66 -6.85 -5.06
C ASP A 98 -0.54 -5.90 -4.67
N PHE A 99 -0.86 -4.89 -3.86
CA PHE A 99 0.09 -3.95 -3.27
C PHE A 99 -0.26 -3.65 -1.82
N LEU A 100 0.77 -3.44 -1.00
CA LEU A 100 0.65 -2.94 0.38
C LEU A 100 1.73 -1.89 0.62
N ALA A 101 1.33 -0.72 1.15
CA ALA A 101 2.25 0.37 1.46
C ALA A 101 2.19 0.75 2.94
N PHE A 102 3.36 1.07 3.51
CA PHE A 102 3.43 1.58 4.88
C PHE A 102 4.65 2.47 5.10
N SER A 103 4.65 3.20 6.23
CA SER A 103 5.70 4.15 6.60
C SER A 103 6.49 3.64 7.81
N GLY A 104 7.81 3.68 7.72
CA GLY A 104 8.70 3.19 8.79
C GLY A 104 8.52 3.92 10.11
N HIS A 105 8.31 5.26 10.10
CA HIS A 105 8.15 6.04 11.32
C HIS A 105 6.89 5.70 12.15
N LYS A 106 5.93 4.97 11.59
CA LYS A 106 4.75 4.50 12.30
C LYS A 106 4.94 3.13 12.96
N MET A 107 6.02 2.44 12.62
CA MET A 107 6.39 1.17 13.23
C MET A 107 7.74 1.25 13.96
N LEU A 108 7.90 2.28 14.78
CA LEU A 108 9.09 2.57 15.59
C LEU A 108 10.37 2.84 14.80
N GLY A 109 10.28 2.86 13.48
CA GLY A 109 11.40 3.15 12.57
C GLY A 109 11.66 4.64 12.38
N PRO A 110 12.70 5.00 11.63
CA PRO A 110 13.03 6.38 11.37
C PRO A 110 12.08 7.05 10.37
N THR A 111 12.09 8.39 10.34
CA THR A 111 11.45 9.16 9.28
C THR A 111 12.17 9.01 7.95
N GLY A 112 11.47 9.28 6.83
CA GLY A 112 12.06 9.29 5.49
C GLY A 112 12.31 7.92 4.88
N VAL A 113 11.76 6.85 5.47
CA VAL A 113 11.76 5.50 4.93
C VAL A 113 10.36 4.88 5.03
N GLY A 114 10.01 4.09 4.04
CA GLY A 114 8.78 3.33 3.98
C GLY A 114 8.92 2.17 2.99
N VAL A 115 7.91 1.34 2.89
CA VAL A 115 7.93 0.15 2.05
C VAL A 115 6.69 0.13 1.16
N LEU A 116 6.88 -0.21 -0.09
CA LEU A 116 5.86 -0.70 -1.00
C LEU A 116 6.15 -2.17 -1.29
N TRP A 117 5.30 -3.05 -0.81
CA TRP A 117 5.26 -4.43 -1.24
C TRP A 117 4.31 -4.55 -2.44
N GLY A 118 4.66 -5.38 -3.41
CA GLY A 118 3.82 -5.66 -4.57
C GLY A 118 4.10 -7.02 -5.17
N LYS A 119 3.11 -7.58 -5.89
CA LYS A 119 3.30 -8.80 -6.68
C LYS A 119 4.31 -8.55 -7.79
N MET A 120 5.24 -9.48 -7.96
CA MET A 120 6.38 -9.31 -8.87
C MET A 120 5.95 -9.08 -10.33
N ASP A 121 4.94 -9.78 -10.80
CA ASP A 121 4.40 -9.61 -12.15
C ASP A 121 3.86 -8.19 -12.37
N LEU A 122 3.11 -7.66 -11.42
CA LEU A 122 2.60 -6.29 -11.49
C LEU A 122 3.71 -5.24 -11.36
N LEU A 123 4.69 -5.48 -10.46
CA LEU A 123 5.85 -4.58 -10.35
C LEU A 123 6.66 -4.54 -11.64
N ASN A 124 6.78 -5.67 -12.34
CA ASN A 124 7.48 -5.73 -13.62
C ASN A 124 6.77 -4.92 -14.73
N GLU A 125 5.43 -4.86 -14.70
CA GLU A 125 4.62 -4.10 -15.66
C GLU A 125 4.64 -2.57 -15.43
N LEU A 126 4.93 -2.13 -14.19
CA LEU A 126 4.95 -0.70 -13.87
C LEU A 126 6.19 -0.01 -14.41
N ASP A 127 6.02 1.20 -14.93
CA ASP A 127 7.14 2.10 -15.21
C ASP A 127 7.72 2.67 -13.90
N PRO A 128 9.02 3.03 -13.87
CA PRO A 128 9.61 3.68 -12.71
C PRO A 128 8.97 5.05 -12.47
N PHE A 129 8.70 5.37 -11.19
CA PHE A 129 8.11 6.65 -10.79
C PHE A 129 9.14 7.78 -10.72
N LEU A 130 10.34 7.46 -10.25
CA LEU A 130 11.47 8.38 -10.16
C LEU A 130 12.57 7.96 -11.14
N SER A 131 13.39 8.90 -11.58
CA SER A 131 14.52 8.64 -12.46
C SER A 131 15.82 9.13 -11.82
N GLY A 132 16.91 8.39 -12.03
CA GLY A 132 18.23 8.71 -11.48
C GLY A 132 19.24 7.59 -11.71
N GLY A 133 20.33 7.61 -10.99
CA GLY A 133 21.29 6.49 -10.95
C GLY A 133 20.68 5.24 -10.32
N GLU A 134 21.36 4.12 -10.42
CA GLU A 134 21.02 2.79 -9.86
C GLU A 134 19.76 2.12 -10.48
N MET A 135 18.71 2.90 -10.79
CA MET A 135 17.43 2.38 -11.31
C MET A 135 17.46 2.04 -12.81
N ILE A 136 18.53 2.37 -13.49
CA ILE A 136 18.73 2.14 -14.94
C ILE A 136 19.67 0.97 -15.19
N GLU A 137 19.40 0.21 -16.27
CA GLU A 137 20.30 -0.82 -16.78
C GLU A 137 21.22 -0.22 -17.86
N LYS A 138 20.64 0.49 -18.84
CA LYS A 138 21.38 1.09 -19.95
C LYS A 138 20.81 2.46 -20.30
N VAL A 139 21.69 3.39 -20.62
CA VAL A 139 21.34 4.74 -21.08
C VAL A 139 22.05 5.06 -22.39
N THR A 140 21.30 5.58 -23.35
CA THR A 140 21.82 6.23 -24.56
C THR A 140 21.31 7.66 -24.65
N LEU A 141 21.69 8.42 -25.65
CA LEU A 141 21.15 9.77 -25.87
C LEU A 141 19.66 9.76 -26.24
N GLU A 142 19.16 8.66 -26.82
CA GLU A 142 17.80 8.54 -27.34
C GLU A 142 16.87 7.73 -26.42
N ALA A 143 17.42 6.80 -25.61
CA ALA A 143 16.60 5.87 -24.84
C ALA A 143 17.32 5.34 -23.61
N SER A 144 16.53 4.82 -22.65
CA SER A 144 17.02 4.13 -21.47
C SER A 144 16.24 2.85 -21.24
N THR A 145 16.91 1.86 -20.63
CA THR A 145 16.26 0.66 -20.09
C THR A 145 16.39 0.65 -18.56
N TRP A 146 15.45 -0.01 -17.92
CA TRP A 146 15.34 -0.03 -16.48
C TRP A 146 15.99 -1.28 -15.89
N ASN A 147 16.56 -1.12 -14.72
CA ASN A 147 17.07 -2.23 -13.94
C ASN A 147 15.92 -3.17 -13.49
N GLU A 148 16.24 -4.34 -12.95
CA GLU A 148 15.25 -5.27 -12.41
C GLU A 148 14.61 -4.72 -11.12
N VAL A 149 13.47 -5.27 -10.74
CA VAL A 149 12.81 -5.01 -9.44
C VAL A 149 13.69 -5.60 -8.34
N PRO A 150 13.95 -4.90 -7.21
CA PRO A 150 13.33 -3.63 -6.80
C PRO A 150 14.06 -2.39 -7.31
N TYR A 151 15.26 -2.51 -7.85
CA TYR A 151 16.16 -1.39 -8.19
C TYR A 151 15.55 -0.36 -9.14
N LYS A 152 14.70 -0.79 -10.09
CA LYS A 152 14.04 0.14 -11.01
C LYS A 152 13.14 1.18 -10.33
N PHE A 153 12.77 0.98 -9.06
CA PHE A 153 11.96 1.93 -8.28
C PHE A 153 12.78 2.73 -7.26
N GLU A 154 14.08 2.47 -7.17
CA GLU A 154 14.98 3.08 -6.18
C GLU A 154 16.00 3.97 -6.87
N ALA A 155 15.58 5.21 -7.22
CA ALA A 155 16.40 6.15 -7.96
C ALA A 155 17.39 6.91 -7.07
N GLY A 156 18.67 6.84 -7.40
CA GLY A 156 19.77 7.49 -6.69
C GLY A 156 20.22 6.72 -5.46
N THR A 157 21.17 7.29 -4.71
CA THR A 157 21.67 6.68 -3.47
C THR A 157 20.53 6.52 -2.47
N PRO A 158 20.22 5.28 -2.02
CA PRO A 158 19.09 5.05 -1.12
C PRO A 158 19.34 5.64 0.28
N ASN A 159 18.30 5.77 1.08
CA ASN A 159 18.39 6.15 2.49
C ASN A 159 18.97 4.97 3.31
N ILE A 160 20.30 4.75 3.20
CA ILE A 160 21.00 3.60 3.80
C ILE A 160 20.77 3.55 5.31
N VAL A 161 20.97 4.68 5.99
CA VAL A 161 20.81 4.77 7.46
C VAL A 161 19.37 4.49 7.86
N GLY A 162 18.41 5.04 7.13
CA GLY A 162 16.98 4.80 7.37
C GLY A 162 16.58 3.34 7.16
N ALA A 163 17.11 2.68 6.13
CA ALA A 163 16.83 1.27 5.87
C ALA A 163 17.39 0.35 6.98
N ILE A 164 18.64 0.58 7.42
CA ILE A 164 19.26 -0.16 8.52
C ILE A 164 18.48 0.04 9.83
N ALA A 165 18.12 1.29 10.14
CA ALA A 165 17.38 1.61 11.35
C ALA A 165 15.94 1.05 11.33
N LEU A 166 15.32 0.98 10.14
CA LEU A 166 14.02 0.30 10.00
C LEU A 166 14.15 -1.20 10.28
N GLY A 167 15.23 -1.86 9.81
CA GLY A 167 15.53 -3.25 10.13
C GLY A 167 15.59 -3.47 11.65
N SER A 168 16.34 -2.64 12.38
CA SER A 168 16.42 -2.72 13.84
C SER A 168 15.07 -2.50 14.54
N ALA A 169 14.20 -1.65 13.99
CA ALA A 169 12.84 -1.46 14.50
C ALA A 169 11.96 -2.71 14.28
N ILE A 170 12.14 -3.38 13.14
CA ILE A 170 11.45 -4.64 12.85
C ILE A 170 11.89 -5.72 13.81
N ASP A 171 13.20 -5.90 14.01
CA ASP A 171 13.75 -6.88 14.97
C ASP A 171 13.15 -6.66 16.37
N PHE A 172 13.08 -5.41 16.83
CA PHE A 172 12.49 -5.06 18.12
C PHE A 172 11.00 -5.42 18.22
N ILE A 173 10.21 -5.14 17.17
CA ILE A 173 8.80 -5.48 17.10
C ILE A 173 8.60 -7.01 17.08
N GLU A 174 9.45 -7.73 16.35
CA GLU A 174 9.41 -9.20 16.30
C GLU A 174 9.76 -9.82 17.67
N GLU A 175 10.71 -9.23 18.41
CA GLU A 175 11.05 -9.66 19.78
C GLU A 175 9.86 -9.49 20.74
N LEU A 176 9.12 -8.40 20.64
CA LEU A 176 7.89 -8.20 21.42
C LEU A 176 6.76 -9.16 20.99
N GLY A 177 6.70 -9.48 19.71
CA GLY A 177 5.70 -10.30 19.08
C GLY A 177 4.43 -9.52 18.71
N MET A 178 4.09 -9.50 17.42
CA MET A 178 2.94 -8.75 16.89
C MET A 178 1.60 -9.18 17.51
N VAL A 179 1.44 -10.42 17.89
CA VAL A 179 0.22 -10.90 18.58
C VAL A 179 0.12 -10.27 19.97
N ASN A 180 1.22 -10.21 20.71
CA ASN A 180 1.25 -9.59 22.04
C ASN A 180 0.95 -8.09 21.97
N ILE A 181 1.46 -7.38 20.95
CA ILE A 181 1.17 -5.97 20.70
C ILE A 181 -0.33 -5.79 20.46
N PHE A 182 -0.90 -6.58 19.57
CA PHE A 182 -2.32 -6.51 19.23
C PHE A 182 -3.23 -6.79 20.44
N GLU A 183 -2.88 -7.79 21.26
CA GLU A 183 -3.65 -8.11 22.49
C GLU A 183 -3.51 -7.03 23.56
N TYR A 184 -2.36 -6.36 23.66
CA TYR A 184 -2.13 -5.29 24.61
C TYR A 184 -2.92 -4.01 24.27
N GLU A 185 -3.13 -3.73 22.98
CA GLU A 185 -3.79 -2.51 22.50
C GLU A 185 -5.33 -2.64 22.41
N ASN A 186 -5.91 -3.85 22.53
CA ASN A 186 -7.35 -4.13 22.49
C ASN A 186 -7.92 -4.48 23.88
#